data_0d96cb33aa45b7fa68ef277cfbdd5d52
#
_entry.id   0d96cb33aa45b7fa68ef277cfbdd5d52
#
_cell.length_a   1.000
_cell.length_b   1.000
_cell.length_c   1.000
_cell.angle_alpha   90.00
_cell.angle_beta   90.00
_cell.angle_gamma   90.00
#
_symmetry.space_group_name_H-M   'P 1'
#
loop_
_entity.id
_entity.type
_entity.pdbx_description
1 polymer ?
#
loop_
_entity_poly.entity_id
_entity_poly.type
_entity_poly.pdbx_seq_one_letter_code
_entity_poly.pdbx_strand_id
1 'polypeptide(L)'
;MSGILAQFDTLGATKKAIERLVADGHSDLDVYSPFPAPELEEALGIVASPVRRWALIGGITGFATATALTGLTAVAYPLVTQGKPILSWPAYFIIMFEMTILFTGLFGFLGVLHHTRKPGRLPAEYRTTFSVDRFGVYVPAAAGAEQSGVESLVRDAGAVEVEVGV
;
A
#
# COMPACT_ATOMS: atom_id res chain seq x y z
N MET A 1 7.64 -22.88 8.24
CA MET A 1 6.20 -22.93 8.59
C MET A 1 5.53 -23.53 7.38
N SER A 2 4.81 -24.60 7.53
CA SER A 2 4.11 -25.27 6.42
C SER A 2 2.75 -24.61 6.21
N GLY A 3 2.47 -24.18 4.99
CA GLY A 3 1.21 -23.56 4.59
C GLY A 3 0.62 -24.25 3.37
N ILE A 4 -0.47 -23.74 2.86
CA ILE A 4 -1.10 -24.16 1.62
C ILE A 4 -1.00 -23.05 0.60
N LEU A 5 -0.45 -23.36 -0.56
CA LEU A 5 -0.40 -22.47 -1.72
C LEU A 5 -1.40 -22.95 -2.77
N ALA A 6 -2.39 -22.14 -3.07
CA ALA A 6 -3.36 -22.40 -4.13
C ALA A 6 -3.12 -21.47 -5.33
N GLN A 7 -3.12 -22.02 -6.53
CA GLN A 7 -2.93 -21.29 -7.78
C GLN A 7 -4.25 -21.24 -8.56
N PHE A 8 -4.52 -20.08 -9.18
CA PHE A 8 -5.72 -19.80 -9.95
C PHE A 8 -5.38 -19.14 -11.27
N ASP A 9 -6.16 -19.42 -12.31
CA ASP A 9 -6.00 -18.81 -13.64
C ASP A 9 -6.86 -17.56 -13.83
N THR A 10 -7.84 -17.31 -12.95
CA THR A 10 -8.78 -16.20 -13.12
C THR A 10 -8.92 -15.38 -11.85
N LEU A 11 -9.04 -14.05 -12.02
CA LEU A 11 -9.29 -13.10 -10.94
C LEU A 11 -10.56 -13.45 -10.14
N GLY A 12 -11.64 -13.87 -10.83
CA GLY A 12 -12.92 -14.19 -10.19
C GLY A 12 -12.85 -15.41 -9.27
N ALA A 13 -12.11 -16.47 -9.68
CA ALA A 13 -11.91 -17.65 -8.84
C ALA A 13 -11.05 -17.30 -7.60
N THR A 14 -10.01 -16.48 -7.80
CA THR A 14 -9.14 -16.00 -6.73
C THR A 14 -9.92 -15.18 -5.71
N LYS A 15 -10.73 -14.21 -6.16
CA LYS A 15 -11.58 -13.39 -5.29
C LYS A 15 -12.53 -14.25 -4.46
N LYS A 16 -13.22 -15.20 -5.12
CA LYS A 16 -14.14 -16.14 -4.45
C LYS A 16 -13.44 -17.00 -3.39
N ALA A 17 -12.21 -17.45 -3.68
CA ALA A 17 -11.40 -18.19 -2.72
C ALA A 17 -11.06 -17.33 -1.49
N ILE A 18 -10.60 -16.10 -1.70
CA ILE A 18 -10.28 -15.16 -0.62
C ILE A 18 -11.49 -14.85 0.23
N GLU A 19 -12.65 -14.52 -0.37
CA GLU A 19 -13.87 -14.20 0.35
C GLU A 19 -14.33 -15.38 1.25
N ARG A 20 -14.19 -16.61 0.76
CA ARG A 20 -14.51 -17.82 1.54
C ARG A 20 -13.53 -18.07 2.66
N LEU A 21 -12.22 -17.91 2.41
CA LEU A 21 -11.19 -18.08 3.42
C LEU A 21 -11.33 -17.05 4.54
N VAL A 22 -11.61 -15.80 4.20
CA VAL A 22 -11.85 -14.72 5.17
C VAL A 22 -13.13 -15.01 5.98
N ALA A 23 -14.21 -15.50 5.33
CA ALA A 23 -15.44 -15.88 6.02
C ALA A 23 -15.26 -17.08 6.97
N ASP A 24 -14.32 -17.97 6.67
CA ASP A 24 -13.94 -19.13 7.51
C ASP A 24 -12.96 -18.75 8.65
N GLY A 25 -12.56 -17.45 8.73
CA GLY A 25 -11.74 -16.92 9.81
C GLY A 25 -10.24 -16.80 9.50
N HIS A 26 -9.81 -17.14 8.28
CA HIS A 26 -8.43 -16.99 7.84
C HIS A 26 -8.17 -15.54 7.39
N SER A 27 -7.58 -14.72 8.27
CA SER A 27 -7.28 -13.30 8.00
C SER A 27 -5.84 -13.02 7.60
N ASP A 28 -4.92 -13.97 7.83
CA ASP A 28 -3.50 -13.85 7.50
C ASP A 28 -3.24 -14.58 6.18
N LEU A 29 -3.58 -13.93 5.06
CA LEU A 29 -3.45 -14.48 3.72
C LEU A 29 -2.43 -13.65 2.92
N ASP A 30 -1.48 -14.33 2.26
CA ASP A 30 -0.62 -13.70 1.27
C ASP A 30 -1.18 -13.96 -0.13
N VAL A 31 -1.44 -12.90 -0.88
CA VAL A 31 -2.00 -12.99 -2.24
C VAL A 31 -1.03 -12.43 -3.26
N TYR A 32 -0.79 -13.21 -4.30
CA TYR A 32 0.07 -12.88 -5.41
C TYR A 32 -0.76 -12.65 -6.67
N SER A 33 -0.50 -11.55 -7.37
CA SER A 33 -1.22 -11.18 -8.60
C SER A 33 -0.24 -10.66 -9.64
N PRO A 34 -0.39 -11.01 -10.93
CA PRO A 34 0.46 -10.52 -12.01
C PRO A 34 0.23 -9.03 -12.33
N PHE A 35 -0.88 -8.47 -11.88
CA PHE A 35 -1.22 -7.06 -12.07
C PHE A 35 -1.95 -6.50 -10.84
N PRO A 36 -1.97 -5.17 -10.64
CA PRO A 36 -2.72 -4.55 -9.55
C PRO A 36 -4.22 -4.88 -9.65
N ALA A 37 -4.78 -5.51 -8.62
CA ALA A 37 -6.17 -5.96 -8.57
C ALA A 37 -6.87 -5.41 -7.31
N PRO A 38 -7.46 -4.20 -7.38
CA PRO A 38 -8.15 -3.59 -6.24
C PRO A 38 -9.27 -4.47 -5.65
N GLU A 39 -9.87 -5.30 -6.49
CA GLU A 39 -10.92 -6.24 -6.07
C GLU A 39 -10.41 -7.32 -5.08
N LEU A 40 -9.14 -7.71 -5.20
CA LEU A 40 -8.51 -8.66 -4.27
C LEU A 40 -8.13 -7.95 -2.95
N GLU A 41 -7.67 -6.69 -3.04
CA GLU A 41 -7.38 -5.87 -1.86
C GLU A 41 -8.65 -5.63 -1.03
N GLU A 42 -9.78 -5.38 -1.70
CA GLU A 42 -11.07 -5.21 -1.06
C GLU A 42 -11.55 -6.51 -0.39
N ALA A 43 -11.42 -7.65 -1.08
CA ALA A 43 -11.77 -8.97 -0.54
C ALA A 43 -10.93 -9.36 0.69
N LEU A 44 -9.66 -8.96 0.72
CA LEU A 44 -8.76 -9.13 1.86
C LEU A 44 -9.01 -8.14 3.00
N GLY A 45 -9.81 -7.09 2.77
CA GLY A 45 -10.00 -6.01 3.75
C GLY A 45 -8.74 -5.20 4.02
N ILE A 46 -7.83 -5.09 3.03
CA ILE A 46 -6.56 -4.38 3.20
C ILE A 46 -6.81 -2.89 3.44
N VAL A 47 -6.28 -2.40 4.55
CA VAL A 47 -6.31 -0.98 4.88
C VAL A 47 -5.32 -0.20 4.01
N ALA A 48 -5.73 1.00 3.58
CA ALA A 48 -4.89 1.89 2.78
C ALA A 48 -3.47 2.05 3.34
N SER A 49 -2.47 2.01 2.45
CA SER A 49 -1.05 2.09 2.80
C SER A 49 -0.74 3.24 3.77
N PRO A 50 0.03 3.00 4.83
CA PRO A 50 0.45 4.03 5.79
C PRO A 50 1.30 5.14 5.14
N VAL A 51 1.89 4.90 3.98
CA VAL A 51 2.64 5.91 3.21
C VAL A 51 1.78 7.13 2.86
N ARG A 52 0.47 6.95 2.65
CA ARG A 52 -0.46 8.07 2.44
C ARG A 52 -0.49 9.05 3.60
N ARG A 53 -0.38 8.56 4.84
CA ARG A 53 -0.31 9.42 6.04
C ARG A 53 1.00 10.21 6.08
N TRP A 54 2.10 9.60 5.70
CA TRP A 54 3.40 10.27 5.59
C TRP A 54 3.34 11.40 4.55
N ALA A 55 2.79 11.14 3.39
CA ALA A 55 2.63 12.15 2.34
C ALA A 55 1.74 13.33 2.80
N LEU A 56 0.63 13.03 3.49
CA LEU A 56 -0.24 14.07 4.05
C LEU A 56 0.47 14.94 5.10
N ILE A 57 1.19 14.31 6.04
CA ILE A 57 1.98 15.03 7.05
C ILE A 57 3.02 15.92 6.37
N GLY A 58 3.71 15.39 5.34
CA GLY A 58 4.65 16.15 4.53
C GLY A 58 4.01 17.39 3.90
N GLY A 59 2.87 17.22 3.24
CA GLY A 59 2.16 18.34 2.61
C GLY A 59 1.77 19.44 3.59
N ILE A 60 1.19 19.06 4.72
CA ILE A 60 0.83 20.02 5.79
C ILE A 60 2.07 20.74 6.32
N THR A 61 3.15 19.99 6.58
CA THR A 61 4.42 20.57 7.07
C THR A 61 5.02 21.52 6.04
N GLY A 62 5.04 21.15 4.76
CA GLY A 62 5.54 22.00 3.69
C GLY A 62 4.76 23.31 3.55
N PHE A 63 3.43 23.23 3.57
CA PHE A 63 2.56 24.40 3.53
C PHE A 63 2.79 25.33 4.73
N ALA A 64 2.81 24.76 5.94
CA ALA A 64 3.04 25.54 7.16
C ALA A 64 4.42 26.21 7.18
N THR A 65 5.47 25.47 6.76
CA THR A 65 6.83 25.99 6.68
C THR A 65 6.93 27.13 5.67
N ALA A 66 6.35 26.98 4.47
CA ALA A 66 6.36 28.04 3.46
C ALA A 66 5.60 29.29 3.93
N THR A 67 4.44 29.09 4.57
CA THR A 67 3.63 30.20 5.11
C THR A 67 4.40 30.95 6.20
N ALA A 68 5.00 30.21 7.14
CA ALA A 68 5.80 30.79 8.21
C ALA A 68 7.04 31.51 7.67
N LEU A 69 7.78 30.87 6.76
CA LEU A 69 9.00 31.44 6.19
C LEU A 69 8.71 32.73 5.44
N THR A 70 7.74 32.72 4.52
CA THR A 70 7.41 33.90 3.71
C THR A 70 6.78 35.01 4.54
N GLY A 71 5.88 34.68 5.45
CA GLY A 71 5.21 35.65 6.33
C GLY A 71 6.18 36.28 7.33
N LEU A 72 6.96 35.47 8.05
CA LEU A 72 7.91 35.96 9.06
C LEU A 72 9.02 36.80 8.42
N THR A 73 9.57 36.37 7.28
CA THR A 73 10.63 37.15 6.59
C THR A 73 10.09 38.47 6.07
N ALA A 74 8.86 38.52 5.55
CA ALA A 74 8.23 39.76 5.09
C ALA A 74 7.99 40.75 6.23
N VAL A 75 7.61 40.27 7.41
CA VAL A 75 7.39 41.12 8.59
C VAL A 75 8.72 41.55 9.23
N ALA A 76 9.69 40.61 9.32
CA ALA A 76 11.01 40.91 9.91
C ALA A 76 11.84 41.87 9.05
N TYR A 77 11.63 41.85 7.73
CA TYR A 77 12.34 42.73 6.79
C TYR A 77 11.37 43.43 5.83
N PRO A 78 10.65 44.46 6.31
CA PRO A 78 9.59 45.11 5.54
C PRO A 78 10.17 45.97 4.40
N LEU A 79 10.13 45.42 3.17
CA LEU A 79 10.50 46.19 1.96
C LEU A 79 9.27 46.86 1.40
N VAL A 80 9.22 48.18 1.53
CA VAL A 80 8.13 49.00 0.95
C VAL A 80 8.49 49.31 -0.51
N THR A 81 7.80 48.65 -1.44
CA THR A 81 7.93 48.88 -2.87
C THR A 81 6.57 49.31 -3.46
N GLN A 82 6.46 50.56 -3.91
CA GLN A 82 5.39 51.12 -4.77
C GLN A 82 3.99 50.51 -4.57
N GLY A 83 3.35 50.69 -3.38
CA GLY A 83 1.98 50.29 -3.13
C GLY A 83 1.72 48.78 -2.95
N LYS A 84 2.76 47.96 -3.03
CA LYS A 84 2.65 46.53 -2.74
C LYS A 84 2.54 46.31 -1.22
N PRO A 85 1.53 45.56 -0.72
CA PRO A 85 1.44 45.25 0.69
C PRO A 85 2.66 44.43 1.15
N ILE A 86 3.12 44.64 2.39
CA ILE A 86 4.23 43.91 3.00
C ILE A 86 3.96 42.39 2.97
N LEU A 87 2.71 42.00 3.33
CA LEU A 87 2.24 40.64 3.22
C LEU A 87 1.52 40.43 1.88
N SER A 88 2.24 39.96 0.86
CA SER A 88 1.71 39.76 -0.48
C SER A 88 1.33 38.30 -0.73
N TRP A 89 0.21 37.87 -0.20
CA TRP A 89 -0.27 36.49 -0.27
C TRP A 89 -0.29 35.87 -1.69
N PRO A 90 -0.73 36.59 -2.75
CA PRO A 90 -0.70 36.03 -4.11
C PRO A 90 0.69 35.59 -4.58
N ALA A 91 1.74 36.33 -4.18
CA ALA A 91 3.12 35.97 -4.52
C ALA A 91 3.60 34.78 -3.69
N TYR A 92 3.17 34.67 -2.43
CA TYR A 92 3.57 33.58 -1.54
C TYR A 92 2.90 32.26 -1.88
N PHE A 93 1.74 32.29 -2.55
CA PHE A 93 1.01 31.09 -2.95
C PHE A 93 1.87 30.15 -3.81
N ILE A 94 2.70 30.68 -4.68
CA ILE A 94 3.62 29.88 -5.52
C ILE A 94 4.57 29.10 -4.64
N ILE A 95 5.19 29.78 -3.66
CA ILE A 95 6.15 29.15 -2.72
C ILE A 95 5.46 28.13 -1.84
N MET A 96 4.26 28.43 -1.35
CA MET A 96 3.45 27.52 -0.54
C MET A 96 3.13 26.24 -1.32
N PHE A 97 2.69 26.37 -2.57
CA PHE A 97 2.36 25.27 -3.45
C PHE A 97 3.59 24.38 -3.71
N GLU A 98 4.71 24.99 -4.08
CA GLU A 98 5.94 24.27 -4.39
C GLU A 98 6.49 23.51 -3.16
N MET A 99 6.54 24.17 -2.00
CA MET A 99 6.99 23.54 -0.76
C MET A 99 6.04 22.44 -0.30
N THR A 100 4.76 22.60 -0.52
CA THR A 100 3.77 21.53 -0.24
C THR A 100 4.07 20.28 -1.07
N ILE A 101 4.31 20.42 -2.37
CA ILE A 101 4.63 19.29 -3.26
C ILE A 101 5.97 18.67 -2.88
N LEU A 102 6.99 19.49 -2.67
CA LEU A 102 8.33 19.03 -2.30
C LEU A 102 8.30 18.19 -1.01
N PHE A 103 7.66 18.69 0.03
CA PHE A 103 7.59 17.98 1.31
C PHE A 103 6.68 16.74 1.23
N THR A 104 5.60 16.80 0.45
CA THR A 104 4.75 15.62 0.19
C THR A 104 5.57 14.51 -0.44
N GLY A 105 6.36 14.81 -1.47
CA GLY A 105 7.23 13.83 -2.14
C GLY A 105 8.33 13.32 -1.21
N LEU A 106 9.00 14.21 -0.49
CA LEU A 106 10.08 13.84 0.43
C LEU A 106 9.57 12.93 1.55
N PHE A 107 8.48 13.29 2.21
CA PHE A 107 7.89 12.48 3.29
C PHE A 107 7.29 11.18 2.75
N GLY A 108 6.69 11.20 1.57
CA GLY A 108 6.23 9.98 0.89
C GLY A 108 7.39 9.02 0.64
N PHE A 109 8.50 9.52 0.11
CA PHE A 109 9.72 8.74 -0.10
C PHE A 109 10.29 8.17 1.22
N LEU A 110 10.38 9.00 2.26
CA LEU A 110 10.80 8.56 3.60
C LEU A 110 9.83 7.50 4.17
N GLY A 111 8.54 7.67 3.93
CA GLY A 111 7.52 6.69 4.31
C GLY A 111 7.74 5.34 3.63
N VAL A 112 8.04 5.33 2.32
CA VAL A 112 8.38 4.10 1.60
C VAL A 112 9.64 3.48 2.19
N LEU A 113 10.73 4.22 2.35
CA LEU A 113 11.99 3.72 2.94
C LEU A 113 11.77 3.16 4.35
N HIS A 114 10.95 3.81 5.16
CA HIS A 114 10.66 3.36 6.52
C HIS A 114 9.91 2.04 6.55
N HIS A 115 8.94 1.86 5.66
CA HIS A 115 8.11 0.65 5.62
C HIS A 115 8.73 -0.51 4.80
N THR A 116 9.67 -0.22 3.89
CA THR A 116 10.34 -1.23 3.04
C THR A 116 11.63 -1.80 3.65
N ARG A 117 11.88 -1.60 4.94
CA ARG A 117 13.11 -2.05 5.62
C ARG A 117 13.28 -3.56 5.75
N LYS A 118 12.30 -4.34 5.38
CA LYS A 118 12.40 -5.81 5.36
C LYS A 118 13.29 -6.22 4.18
N PRO A 119 14.30 -7.10 4.39
CA PRO A 119 15.12 -7.59 3.29
C PRO A 119 14.21 -8.28 2.28
N GLY A 120 14.31 -7.85 1.03
CA GLY A 120 13.51 -8.37 -0.09
C GLY A 120 13.95 -9.75 -0.52
N ARG A 121 13.83 -10.75 0.37
CA ARG A 121 13.88 -12.15 -0.02
C ARG A 121 12.50 -12.53 -0.50
N LEU A 122 12.45 -13.12 -1.67
CA LEU A 122 11.20 -13.72 -2.15
C LEU A 122 10.81 -14.84 -1.17
N PRO A 123 9.55 -14.87 -0.72
CA PRO A 123 9.05 -15.94 0.11
C PRO A 123 9.19 -17.30 -0.57
N ALA A 124 9.28 -18.38 0.21
CA ALA A 124 9.46 -19.73 -0.33
C ALA A 124 8.26 -20.19 -1.17
N GLU A 125 7.08 -19.67 -0.84
CA GLU A 125 5.80 -19.89 -1.52
C GLU A 125 5.65 -19.10 -2.83
N TYR A 126 6.54 -18.13 -3.12
CA TYR A 126 6.48 -17.37 -4.35
C TYR A 126 6.83 -18.23 -5.57
N ARG A 127 6.02 -18.13 -6.62
CA ARG A 127 6.26 -18.77 -7.93
C ARG A 127 6.37 -17.70 -9.02
N THR A 128 7.29 -17.90 -9.95
CA THR A 128 7.51 -16.96 -11.07
C THR A 128 6.26 -16.80 -11.97
N THR A 129 5.39 -17.80 -11.99
CA THR A 129 4.11 -17.78 -12.70
C THR A 129 3.17 -16.67 -12.21
N PHE A 130 3.30 -16.25 -10.94
CA PHE A 130 2.52 -15.14 -10.36
C PHE A 130 2.90 -13.76 -10.92
N SER A 131 4.03 -13.64 -11.60
CA SER A 131 4.42 -12.43 -12.32
C SER A 131 4.06 -12.48 -13.80
N VAL A 132 3.49 -13.58 -14.29
CA VAL A 132 3.17 -13.76 -15.71
C VAL A 132 1.66 -13.76 -15.94
N ASP A 133 0.96 -14.77 -15.44
CA ASP A 133 -0.43 -15.01 -15.80
C ASP A 133 -1.27 -15.69 -14.71
N ARG A 134 -0.67 -16.13 -13.59
CA ARG A 134 -1.37 -16.84 -12.52
C ARG A 134 -1.53 -16.00 -11.25
N PHE A 135 -2.56 -16.32 -10.51
CA PHE A 135 -2.81 -15.78 -9.17
C PHE A 135 -2.44 -16.84 -8.14
N GLY A 136 -1.85 -16.41 -7.02
CA GLY A 136 -1.53 -17.27 -5.89
C GLY A 136 -2.24 -16.80 -4.62
N VAL A 137 -2.76 -17.75 -3.85
CA VAL A 137 -3.25 -17.50 -2.48
C VAL A 137 -2.52 -18.43 -1.56
N TYR A 138 -1.76 -17.87 -0.62
CA TYR A 138 -1.05 -18.63 0.40
C TYR A 138 -1.74 -18.47 1.75
N VAL A 139 -2.02 -19.60 2.38
CA VAL A 139 -2.61 -19.68 3.72
C VAL A 139 -1.53 -20.22 4.66
N PRO A 140 -0.94 -19.37 5.53
CA PRO A 140 0.08 -19.81 6.46
C PRO A 140 -0.52 -20.67 7.58
N ALA A 141 0.29 -21.61 8.10
CA ALA A 141 0.02 -22.35 9.32
C ALA A 141 -1.23 -23.24 9.37
N ALA A 142 -1.84 -23.55 8.23
CA ALA A 142 -2.88 -24.59 8.21
C ALA A 142 -2.26 -25.97 8.52
N ALA A 143 -2.69 -26.59 9.63
CA ALA A 143 -2.17 -27.89 10.07
C ALA A 143 -3.29 -28.87 10.45
N GLY A 144 -3.10 -30.14 10.12
CA GLY A 144 -4.05 -31.21 10.53
C GLY A 144 -5.42 -31.13 9.85
N ALA A 145 -6.48 -31.15 10.63
CA ALA A 145 -7.88 -31.13 10.11
C ALA A 145 -8.22 -29.82 9.42
N GLU A 146 -7.66 -28.70 9.87
CA GLU A 146 -7.82 -27.37 9.26
C GLU A 146 -7.23 -27.34 7.84
N GLN A 147 -6.11 -28.04 7.63
CA GLN A 147 -5.46 -28.16 6.33
C GLN A 147 -6.37 -28.79 5.27
N SER A 148 -7.07 -29.88 5.64
CA SER A 148 -8.01 -30.55 4.73
C SER A 148 -9.23 -29.68 4.41
N GLY A 149 -9.68 -28.85 5.37
CA GLY A 149 -10.76 -27.90 5.19
C GLY A 149 -10.38 -26.80 4.19
N VAL A 150 -9.22 -26.18 4.39
CA VAL A 150 -8.69 -25.15 3.49
C VAL A 150 -8.45 -25.70 2.09
N GLU A 151 -7.86 -26.90 1.97
CA GLU A 151 -7.62 -27.55 0.67
C GLU A 151 -8.94 -27.77 -0.10
N SER A 152 -9.96 -28.30 0.55
CA SER A 152 -11.27 -28.49 -0.07
C SER A 152 -11.90 -27.17 -0.52
N LEU A 153 -11.81 -26.13 0.32
CA LEU A 153 -12.37 -24.81 0.07
C LEU A 153 -11.73 -24.12 -1.15
N VAL A 154 -10.40 -24.18 -1.26
CA VAL A 154 -9.70 -23.57 -2.42
C VAL A 154 -9.96 -24.36 -3.70
N ARG A 155 -10.05 -25.70 -3.64
CA ARG A 155 -10.40 -26.54 -4.79
C ARG A 155 -11.84 -26.25 -5.28
N ASP A 156 -12.81 -26.13 -4.37
CA ASP A 156 -14.19 -25.78 -4.69
C ASP A 156 -14.34 -24.33 -5.21
N ALA A 157 -13.39 -23.47 -4.91
CA ALA A 157 -13.32 -22.12 -5.47
C ALA A 157 -12.75 -22.09 -6.88
N GLY A 158 -12.14 -23.19 -7.35
CA GLY A 158 -11.58 -23.33 -8.70
C GLY A 158 -10.06 -23.25 -8.76
N ALA A 159 -9.36 -23.65 -7.70
CA ALA A 159 -7.90 -23.75 -7.73
C ALA A 159 -7.45 -24.79 -8.77
N VAL A 160 -6.50 -24.40 -9.63
CA VAL A 160 -5.90 -25.26 -10.67
C VAL A 160 -4.86 -26.17 -10.05
N GLU A 161 -4.09 -25.64 -9.11
CA GLU A 161 -3.02 -26.36 -8.44
C GLU A 161 -3.03 -26.00 -6.95
N VAL A 162 -2.81 -26.99 -6.09
CA VAL A 162 -2.73 -26.80 -4.64
C VAL A 162 -1.50 -27.52 -4.13
N GLU A 163 -0.54 -26.75 -3.63
CA GLU A 163 0.69 -27.24 -2.98
C GLU A 163 0.51 -27.16 -1.46
N VAL A 164 0.79 -28.27 -0.80
CA VAL A 164 0.65 -28.42 0.65
C VAL A 164 2.02 -28.59 1.28
N GLY A 165 2.27 -27.86 2.37
CA GLY A 165 3.54 -27.96 3.10
C GLY A 165 4.65 -27.05 2.57
N VAL A 166 4.29 -25.97 1.88
CA VAL A 166 5.23 -24.95 1.37
C VAL A 166 5.69 -24.00 2.47
#